data_591fbe8d64472ed3446c667f6d2fa15f
#
_entry.id   591fbe8d64472ed3446c667f6d2fa15f
#
_cell.length_a   1.000
_cell.length_b   1.000
_cell.length_c   1.000
_cell.angle_alpha   90.00
_cell.angle_beta   90.00
_cell.angle_gamma   90.00
#
_symmetry.space_group_name_H-M   'P 1'
#
loop_
_entity.id
_entity.type
_entity.pdbx_description
1 polymer ?
#
loop_
_entity_poly.entity_id
_entity_poly.type
_entity_poly.pdbx_seq_one_letter_code
_entity_poly.pdbx_strand_id
1 'polypeptide(L)'
;MRAALICLVLVVAGVVVWYWMGRDRVGGESGNGNAVQSTLHLDSFVLNAADADQRAYLRVGIDLGLNQDAKHASTAPVARVRDTILGVLGEAKVDDLMAASGKKKLKDDLVRALRERVPELGVEEVYFTEFLIQR
;
A
#
# COMPACT_ATOMS: atom_id res chain seq x y z
N MET A 1 49.04 25.08 -16.72
CA MET A 1 47.80 24.82 -17.52
C MET A 1 47.35 23.38 -17.51
N ARG A 2 48.23 22.37 -17.53
CA ARG A 2 47.81 20.93 -17.50
C ARG A 2 47.17 20.50 -16.16
N ALA A 3 47.63 21.02 -15.02
CA ALA A 3 47.10 20.68 -13.71
C ALA A 3 45.66 21.22 -13.48
N ALA A 4 45.36 22.42 -13.98
CA ALA A 4 44.04 23.03 -13.89
C ALA A 4 42.97 22.27 -14.69
N LEU A 5 43.35 21.71 -15.87
CA LEU A 5 42.48 20.90 -16.70
C LEU A 5 42.13 19.55 -16.02
N ILE A 6 43.10 18.94 -15.34
CA ILE A 6 42.88 17.66 -14.61
C ILE A 6 41.96 17.88 -13.44
N CYS A 7 42.08 18.96 -12.66
CA CYS A 7 41.18 19.30 -11.57
C CYS A 7 39.74 19.54 -12.06
N LEU A 8 39.59 20.22 -13.22
CA LEU A 8 38.26 20.48 -13.79
C LEU A 8 37.55 19.18 -14.19
N VAL A 9 38.29 18.25 -14.81
CA VAL A 9 37.75 16.94 -15.23
C VAL A 9 37.30 16.10 -14.03
N LEU A 10 38.09 16.10 -12.95
CA LEU A 10 37.72 15.36 -11.72
C LEU A 10 36.51 15.94 -11.02
N VAL A 11 36.33 17.26 -11.01
CA VAL A 11 35.16 17.91 -10.46
C VAL A 11 33.90 17.57 -11.26
N VAL A 12 33.97 17.63 -12.58
CA VAL A 12 32.86 17.28 -13.47
C VAL A 12 32.50 15.80 -13.34
N ALA A 13 33.48 14.90 -13.28
CA ALA A 13 33.25 13.48 -13.06
C ALA A 13 32.58 13.20 -11.69
N GLY A 14 33.00 13.88 -10.63
CA GLY A 14 32.42 13.78 -9.30
C GLY A 14 30.98 14.25 -9.28
N VAL A 15 30.64 15.35 -9.94
CA VAL A 15 29.25 15.87 -10.03
C VAL A 15 28.37 14.93 -10.83
N VAL A 16 28.87 14.37 -11.93
CA VAL A 16 28.12 13.40 -12.75
C VAL A 16 27.83 12.12 -11.96
N VAL A 17 28.80 11.58 -11.25
CA VAL A 17 28.64 10.39 -10.41
C VAL A 17 27.65 10.68 -9.29
N TRP A 18 27.74 11.84 -8.63
CA TRP A 18 26.81 12.24 -7.57
C TRP A 18 25.39 12.44 -8.12
N TYR A 19 25.24 13.00 -9.32
CA TYR A 19 23.94 13.17 -9.99
C TYR A 19 23.31 11.83 -10.39
N TRP A 20 24.10 10.86 -10.87
CA TRP A 20 23.62 9.52 -11.19
C TRP A 20 23.29 8.70 -9.96
N MET A 21 24.12 8.77 -8.92
CA MET A 21 23.84 8.06 -7.64
C MET A 21 22.67 8.65 -6.86
N GLY A 22 22.35 9.94 -7.05
CA GLY A 22 21.19 10.59 -6.45
C GLY A 22 19.87 10.27 -7.15
N ARG A 23 19.92 9.77 -8.39
CA ARG A 23 18.72 9.53 -9.21
C ARG A 23 18.01 8.21 -8.90
N ASP A 24 18.72 7.25 -8.32
CA ASP A 24 18.16 5.94 -7.95
C ASP A 24 17.44 5.95 -6.58
N ARG A 25 17.31 7.13 -5.96
CA ARG A 25 16.62 7.29 -4.65
C ARG A 25 15.23 7.89 -4.74
N VAL A 26 14.63 7.97 -5.93
CA VAL A 26 13.23 8.38 -6.07
C VAL A 26 12.39 7.12 -6.29
N GLY A 27 11.80 6.65 -5.23
CA GLY A 27 10.80 5.60 -5.30
C GLY A 27 11.09 4.38 -4.42
N GLY A 28 11.05 4.55 -3.12
CA GLY A 28 11.08 3.45 -2.19
C GLY A 28 11.01 3.99 -0.77
N GLU A 29 9.82 4.32 -0.31
CA GLU A 29 9.56 4.32 1.13
C GLU A 29 9.76 2.88 1.61
N SER A 30 11.01 2.55 1.91
CA SER A 30 11.38 1.33 2.60
C SER A 30 10.95 1.49 4.04
N GLY A 31 9.66 1.28 4.30
CA GLY A 31 9.23 0.81 5.59
C GLY A 31 9.94 -0.53 5.81
N ASN A 32 10.44 -0.77 7.01
CA ASN A 32 11.03 -2.00 7.52
C ASN A 32 9.99 -3.15 7.49
N GLY A 33 9.52 -3.54 6.31
CA GLY A 33 8.63 -4.67 6.07
C GLY A 33 9.38 -5.72 5.29
N ASN A 34 9.18 -6.99 5.58
CA ASN A 34 9.63 -8.07 4.73
C ASN A 34 9.13 -7.79 3.31
N ALA A 35 9.98 -8.01 2.31
CA ALA A 35 9.60 -7.76 0.91
C ALA A 35 8.34 -8.57 0.54
N VAL A 36 7.41 -7.94 -0.19
CA VAL A 36 6.24 -8.62 -0.75
C VAL A 36 6.72 -9.70 -1.72
N GLN A 37 6.35 -10.96 -1.48
CA GLN A 37 6.74 -12.11 -2.29
C GLN A 37 5.59 -12.62 -3.18
N SER A 38 4.35 -12.38 -2.77
CA SER A 38 3.17 -12.76 -3.55
C SER A 38 2.03 -11.77 -3.31
N THR A 39 1.02 -11.83 -4.19
CA THR A 39 -0.18 -10.99 -4.10
C THR A 39 -1.42 -11.87 -4.07
N LEU A 40 -2.31 -11.63 -3.10
CA LEU A 40 -3.63 -12.24 -3.04
C LEU A 40 -4.66 -11.26 -3.58
N HIS A 41 -5.26 -11.61 -4.72
CA HIS A 41 -6.36 -10.85 -5.30
C HIS A 41 -7.67 -11.17 -4.59
N LEU A 42 -8.47 -10.14 -4.30
CA LEU A 42 -9.81 -10.27 -3.71
C LEU A 42 -10.84 -9.62 -4.61
N ASP A 43 -12.02 -10.27 -4.73
CA ASP A 43 -13.17 -9.65 -5.38
C ASP A 43 -13.56 -8.35 -4.68
N SER A 44 -14.07 -7.38 -5.46
CA SER A 44 -14.48 -6.07 -4.96
C SER A 44 -15.47 -6.18 -3.80
N PHE A 45 -15.32 -5.27 -2.84
CA PHE A 45 -16.24 -5.09 -1.73
C PHE A 45 -17.24 -3.99 -2.07
N VAL A 46 -18.51 -4.25 -1.80
CA VAL A 46 -19.60 -3.26 -1.92
C VAL A 46 -20.37 -3.24 -0.60
N LEU A 47 -20.41 -2.09 0.04
CA LEU A 47 -21.08 -1.93 1.32
C LEU A 47 -21.67 -0.53 1.49
N ASN A 48 -22.63 -0.39 2.38
CA ASN A 48 -23.09 0.91 2.83
C ASN A 48 -21.98 1.53 3.70
N ALA A 49 -21.53 2.72 3.32
CA ALA A 49 -20.54 3.45 4.12
C ALA A 49 -21.23 4.09 5.35
N ALA A 50 -20.48 4.24 6.43
CA ALA A 50 -20.94 4.96 7.60
C ALA A 50 -21.07 6.46 7.26
N ASP A 51 -22.27 6.87 6.86
CA ASP A 51 -22.65 8.26 6.60
C ASP A 51 -23.85 8.64 7.49
N ALA A 52 -23.96 9.89 7.87
CA ALA A 52 -25.04 10.41 8.72
C ALA A 52 -26.42 10.14 8.09
N ASP A 53 -26.54 10.17 6.77
CA ASP A 53 -27.77 9.97 6.01
C ASP A 53 -27.96 8.53 5.49
N GLN A 54 -27.04 7.62 5.76
CA GLN A 54 -27.03 6.20 5.33
C GLN A 54 -27.25 5.99 3.81
N ARG A 55 -26.89 6.96 3.00
CA ARG A 55 -27.10 6.93 1.55
C ARG A 55 -25.84 6.69 0.73
N ALA A 56 -24.69 6.58 1.40
CA ALA A 56 -23.42 6.40 0.72
C ALA A 56 -23.09 4.92 0.53
N TYR A 57 -22.68 4.58 -0.69
CA TYR A 57 -22.13 3.27 -1.03
C TYR A 57 -20.64 3.39 -1.27
N LEU A 58 -19.89 2.47 -0.68
CA LEU A 58 -18.46 2.31 -0.90
C LEU A 58 -18.21 1.06 -1.72
N ARG A 59 -17.49 1.21 -2.84
CA ARG A 59 -16.97 0.09 -3.61
C ARG A 59 -15.46 0.15 -3.62
N VAL A 60 -14.82 -0.94 -3.18
CA VAL A 60 -13.37 -1.02 -3.05
C VAL A 60 -12.88 -2.35 -3.61
N GLY A 61 -11.93 -2.29 -4.54
CA GLY A 61 -11.12 -3.42 -4.97
C GLY A 61 -9.83 -3.45 -4.14
N ILE A 62 -9.47 -4.63 -3.64
CA ILE A 62 -8.31 -4.79 -2.74
C ILE A 62 -7.47 -5.98 -3.18
N ASP A 63 -6.17 -5.74 -3.30
CA ASP A 63 -5.14 -6.78 -3.39
C ASP A 63 -4.25 -6.70 -2.14
N LEU A 64 -3.83 -7.86 -1.63
CA LEU A 64 -2.97 -7.96 -0.47
C LEU A 64 -1.57 -8.39 -0.89
N GLY A 65 -0.56 -7.59 -0.55
CA GLY A 65 0.84 -7.97 -0.64
C GLY A 65 1.24 -8.82 0.57
N LEU A 66 1.77 -10.02 0.32
CA LEU A 66 2.13 -11.00 1.33
C LEU A 66 3.65 -11.23 1.35
N ASN A 67 4.21 -11.46 2.52
CA ASN A 67 5.61 -11.87 2.69
C ASN A 67 5.84 -13.38 2.53
N GLN A 68 4.86 -14.09 2.02
CA GLN A 68 4.88 -15.54 1.80
C GLN A 68 4.75 -15.86 0.31
N ASP A 69 5.14 -17.07 -0.06
CA ASP A 69 5.08 -17.54 -1.44
C ASP A 69 3.63 -17.72 -1.94
N ALA A 70 3.48 -17.87 -3.27
CA ALA A 70 2.18 -18.03 -3.92
C ALA A 70 1.41 -19.28 -3.47
N LYS A 71 2.10 -20.31 -2.94
CA LYS A 71 1.43 -21.52 -2.42
C LYS A 71 0.66 -21.21 -1.14
N HIS A 72 1.24 -20.41 -0.25
CA HIS A 72 0.56 -19.95 0.97
C HIS A 72 -0.61 -19.01 0.62
N ALA A 73 -0.45 -18.13 -0.38
CA ALA A 73 -1.54 -17.29 -0.86
C ALA A 73 -2.74 -18.12 -1.37
N SER A 74 -2.50 -19.25 -2.05
CA SER A 74 -3.56 -20.13 -2.58
C SER A 74 -4.33 -20.90 -1.49
N THR A 75 -3.76 -21.07 -0.31
CA THR A 75 -4.39 -21.71 0.87
C THR A 75 -4.90 -20.71 1.89
N ALA A 76 -4.92 -19.42 1.56
CA ALA A 76 -5.35 -18.35 2.45
C ALA A 76 -6.77 -18.57 2.97
N PRO A 77 -7.06 -18.24 4.23
CA PRO A 77 -8.42 -18.31 4.80
C PRO A 77 -9.26 -17.13 4.30
N VAL A 78 -9.61 -17.13 3.00
CA VAL A 78 -10.26 -16.02 2.29
C VAL A 78 -11.50 -15.51 3.01
N ALA A 79 -12.32 -16.38 3.60
CA ALA A 79 -13.52 -15.97 4.34
C ALA A 79 -13.17 -15.09 5.55
N ARG A 80 -12.16 -15.47 6.35
CA ARG A 80 -11.70 -14.66 7.50
C ARG A 80 -11.06 -13.35 7.06
N VAL A 81 -10.31 -13.38 5.96
CA VAL A 81 -9.71 -12.18 5.36
C VAL A 81 -10.81 -11.21 4.96
N ARG A 82 -11.82 -11.68 4.21
CA ARG A 82 -12.94 -10.84 3.78
C ARG A 82 -13.77 -10.30 4.95
N ASP A 83 -14.05 -11.12 5.96
CA ASP A 83 -14.76 -10.69 7.17
C ASP A 83 -14.00 -9.58 7.91
N THR A 84 -12.70 -9.74 8.08
CA THR A 84 -11.85 -8.71 8.70
C THR A 84 -11.86 -7.40 7.92
N ILE A 85 -11.74 -7.45 6.59
CA ILE A 85 -11.78 -6.27 5.73
C ILE A 85 -13.14 -5.58 5.80
N LEU A 86 -14.25 -6.34 5.74
CA LEU A 86 -15.59 -5.80 5.85
C LEU A 86 -15.83 -5.11 7.20
N GLY A 87 -15.28 -5.65 8.28
CA GLY A 87 -15.35 -5.01 9.60
C GLY A 87 -14.69 -3.63 9.59
N VAL A 88 -13.48 -3.52 9.07
CA VAL A 88 -12.76 -2.24 8.99
C VAL A 88 -13.46 -1.25 8.06
N LEU A 89 -13.89 -1.70 6.87
CA LEU A 89 -14.58 -0.85 5.90
C LEU A 89 -15.94 -0.35 6.43
N GLY A 90 -16.65 -1.19 7.20
CA GLY A 90 -17.96 -0.83 7.78
C GLY A 90 -17.89 0.25 8.87
N GLU A 91 -16.74 0.39 9.53
CA GLU A 91 -16.50 1.43 10.54
C GLU A 91 -15.96 2.74 9.92
N ALA A 92 -15.53 2.70 8.65
CA ALA A 92 -14.94 3.85 7.99
C ALA A 92 -15.99 4.91 7.61
N LYS A 93 -15.79 6.15 8.10
CA LYS A 93 -16.68 7.27 7.77
C LYS A 93 -16.34 7.85 6.40
N VAL A 94 -17.36 8.18 5.63
CA VAL A 94 -17.21 8.76 4.27
C VAL A 94 -16.37 10.02 4.27
N ASP A 95 -16.62 10.94 5.20
CA ASP A 95 -15.88 12.20 5.27
C ASP A 95 -14.39 11.99 5.56
N ASP A 96 -14.06 11.01 6.42
CA ASP A 96 -12.66 10.63 6.69
C ASP A 96 -12.00 10.04 5.44
N LEU A 97 -12.72 9.22 4.68
CA LEU A 97 -12.21 8.59 3.44
C LEU A 97 -11.97 9.60 2.31
N MET A 98 -12.74 10.68 2.28
CA MET A 98 -12.59 11.76 1.30
C MET A 98 -11.44 12.71 1.64
N ALA A 99 -10.96 12.73 2.87
CA ALA A 99 -9.80 13.52 3.27
C ALA A 99 -8.53 13.04 2.56
N ALA A 100 -7.57 13.94 2.33
CA ALA A 100 -6.32 13.64 1.63
C ALA A 100 -5.54 12.47 2.26
N SER A 101 -5.58 12.32 3.58
CA SER A 101 -4.94 11.23 4.34
C SER A 101 -5.83 10.00 4.54
N GLY A 102 -7.11 10.06 4.16
CA GLY A 102 -8.10 9.04 4.50
C GLY A 102 -7.80 7.67 3.92
N LYS A 103 -7.39 7.60 2.65
CA LYS A 103 -6.99 6.34 2.01
C LYS A 103 -5.75 5.73 2.65
N LYS A 104 -4.76 6.54 3.05
CA LYS A 104 -3.56 6.07 3.73
C LYS A 104 -3.92 5.48 5.08
N LYS A 105 -4.72 6.20 5.89
CA LYS A 105 -5.19 5.72 7.19
C LYS A 105 -5.96 4.40 7.05
N LEU A 106 -6.86 4.30 6.06
CA LEU A 106 -7.60 3.06 5.81
C LEU A 106 -6.67 1.88 5.48
N LYS A 107 -5.64 2.10 4.65
CA LYS A 107 -4.62 1.06 4.39
C LYS A 107 -3.93 0.59 5.66
N ASP A 108 -3.48 1.53 6.49
CA ASP A 108 -2.79 1.22 7.75
C ASP A 108 -3.70 0.45 8.71
N ASP A 109 -4.98 0.83 8.81
CA ASP A 109 -5.97 0.14 9.62
C ASP A 109 -6.27 -1.28 9.10
N LEU A 110 -6.36 -1.47 7.78
CA LEU A 110 -6.54 -2.79 7.16
C LEU A 110 -5.34 -3.71 7.40
N VAL A 111 -4.10 -3.22 7.20
CA VAL A 111 -2.88 -4.00 7.47
C VAL A 111 -2.84 -4.42 8.94
N ARG A 112 -3.11 -3.50 9.87
CA ARG A 112 -3.12 -3.78 11.30
C ARG A 112 -4.16 -4.85 11.65
N ALA A 113 -5.40 -4.69 11.21
CA ALA A 113 -6.49 -5.64 11.50
C ALA A 113 -6.21 -7.04 10.91
N LEU A 114 -5.65 -7.11 9.70
CA LEU A 114 -5.31 -8.38 9.06
C LEU A 114 -4.14 -9.07 9.78
N ARG A 115 -3.12 -8.35 10.22
CA ARG A 115 -2.01 -8.90 11.01
C ARG A 115 -2.45 -9.43 12.37
N GLU A 116 -3.45 -8.78 12.98
CA GLU A 116 -4.00 -9.20 14.27
C GLU A 116 -4.91 -10.42 14.15
N ARG A 117 -5.81 -10.44 13.14
CA ARG A 117 -6.86 -11.46 13.01
C ARG A 117 -6.46 -12.64 12.14
N VAL A 118 -5.54 -12.46 11.20
CA VAL A 118 -5.07 -13.47 10.24
C VAL A 118 -3.54 -13.44 10.14
N PRO A 119 -2.81 -13.59 11.25
CA PRO A 119 -1.34 -13.46 11.27
C PRO A 119 -0.64 -14.46 10.36
N GLU A 120 -1.22 -15.65 10.16
CA GLU A 120 -0.70 -16.69 9.28
C GLU A 120 -0.63 -16.27 7.81
N LEU A 121 -1.37 -15.23 7.40
CA LEU A 121 -1.37 -14.75 6.02
C LEU A 121 -0.12 -13.92 5.68
N GLY A 122 0.54 -13.32 6.66
CA GLY A 122 1.76 -12.53 6.45
C GLY A 122 1.53 -11.28 5.59
N VAL A 123 0.45 -10.51 5.87
CA VAL A 123 0.13 -9.29 5.14
C VAL A 123 1.18 -8.20 5.41
N GLU A 124 1.79 -7.70 4.36
CA GLU A 124 2.74 -6.58 4.41
C GLU A 124 2.13 -5.29 3.90
N GLU A 125 1.33 -5.37 2.84
CA GLU A 125 0.78 -4.19 2.20
C GLU A 125 -0.64 -4.42 1.67
N VAL A 126 -1.42 -3.34 1.57
CA VAL A 126 -2.75 -3.31 0.96
C VAL A 126 -2.71 -2.40 -0.26
N TYR A 127 -3.15 -2.92 -1.40
CA TYR A 127 -3.28 -2.18 -2.65
C TYR A 127 -4.76 -1.96 -2.96
N PHE A 128 -5.15 -0.71 -3.19
CA PHE A 128 -6.48 -0.40 -3.72
C PHE A 128 -6.45 -0.45 -5.24
N THR A 129 -7.18 -1.39 -5.83
CA THR A 129 -7.35 -1.55 -7.27
C THR A 129 -8.57 -0.78 -7.78
N GLU A 130 -9.54 -0.54 -6.91
CA GLU A 130 -10.73 0.27 -7.16
C GLU A 130 -11.12 1.03 -5.88
N PHE A 131 -11.58 2.27 -6.01
CA PHE A 131 -12.06 3.04 -4.86
C PHE A 131 -13.12 4.05 -5.30
N LEU A 132 -14.38 3.73 -5.07
CA LEU A 132 -15.52 4.53 -5.48
C LEU A 132 -16.46 4.77 -4.27
N ILE A 133 -16.81 6.04 -4.05
CA ILE A 133 -17.83 6.46 -3.10
C ILE A 133 -18.96 7.10 -3.89
N GLN A 134 -20.18 6.61 -3.70
CA GLN A 134 -21.41 7.20 -4.23
C GLN A 134 -22.28 7.69 -3.08
N ARG A 135 -22.79 8.92 -3.22
CA ARG A 135 -23.78 9.53 -2.33
C ARG A 135 -25.09 9.74 -3.05
#